data_6fb6e057654979947e4fa8649e8d502b
#
_entry.id   6fb6e057654979947e4fa8649e8d502b
#
_cell.length_a   1.000
_cell.length_b   1.000
_cell.length_c   1.000
_cell.angle_alpha   90.00
_cell.angle_beta   90.00
_cell.angle_gamma   90.00
#
_symmetry.space_group_name_H-M   'P 1'
#
loop_
_entity.id
_entity.type
_entity.pdbx_description
1 polymer ?
#
loop_
_entity_poly.entity_id
_entity_poly.type
_entity_poly.pdbx_seq_one_letter_code
_entity_poly.pdbx_strand_id
1 'polypeptide(L)'
;MEERKLREIQVGTEDIFDGVILNVKRDQVRLPNGHQSVREVIRHVGAVCVVPVTADGKVVVERQYRYPIDQVITEIPAGKLDSREEDRLHAAKRELMEETGITGDTWTDMGLYYGAPAYSDEKITMYLVQDLHMGQQHLDEDEFLNVAFVPMEELVEEILSGKITDGKTQAAILKAAMLIRRQNSAE
;
A
#
# COMPACT_ATOMS: atom_id res chain seq x y z
N MET A 1 20.98 13.43 -15.43
CA MET A 1 20.98 12.29 -16.38
C MET A 1 19.70 12.39 -17.21
N GLU A 2 19.79 12.37 -18.54
CA GLU A 2 18.58 12.51 -19.37
C GLU A 2 17.74 11.22 -19.28
N GLU A 3 16.51 11.31 -18.77
CA GLU A 3 15.57 10.17 -18.66
C GLU A 3 15.33 9.44 -19.98
N ARG A 4 15.39 10.15 -21.12
CA ARG A 4 15.27 9.56 -22.47
C ARG A 4 16.28 8.45 -22.74
N LYS A 5 17.45 8.46 -22.08
CA LYS A 5 18.51 7.44 -22.26
C LYS A 5 18.26 6.17 -21.42
N LEU A 6 17.23 6.15 -20.58
CA LEU A 6 16.87 5.01 -19.73
C LEU A 6 15.56 4.37 -20.16
N ARG A 7 14.76 5.06 -20.96
CA ARG A 7 13.40 4.62 -21.30
C ARG A 7 13.41 3.46 -22.29
N GLU A 8 12.71 2.40 -21.94
CA GLU A 8 12.36 1.29 -22.83
C GLU A 8 11.04 1.59 -23.55
N ILE A 9 10.88 1.08 -24.77
CA ILE A 9 9.68 1.30 -25.58
C ILE A 9 9.01 -0.05 -25.82
N GLN A 10 7.77 -0.19 -25.37
CA GLN A 10 6.95 -1.36 -25.69
C GLN A 10 6.68 -1.40 -27.20
N VAL A 11 6.96 -2.55 -27.83
CA VAL A 11 6.76 -2.79 -29.27
C VAL A 11 5.75 -3.90 -29.54
N GLY A 12 5.39 -4.68 -28.52
CA GLY A 12 4.39 -5.74 -28.59
C GLY A 12 4.00 -6.19 -27.19
N THR A 13 2.87 -6.89 -27.06
CA THR A 13 2.39 -7.48 -25.80
C THR A 13 1.66 -8.79 -26.08
N GLU A 14 1.72 -9.70 -25.13
CA GLU A 14 1.04 -11.00 -25.14
C GLU A 14 0.43 -11.23 -23.76
N ASP A 15 -0.82 -11.70 -23.72
CA ASP A 15 -1.48 -12.14 -22.48
C ASP A 15 -0.97 -13.55 -22.13
N ILE A 16 -0.36 -13.69 -20.95
CA ILE A 16 0.17 -14.97 -20.46
C ILE A 16 -0.77 -15.63 -19.48
N PHE A 17 -1.38 -14.85 -18.58
CA PHE A 17 -2.33 -15.35 -17.60
C PHE A 17 -3.29 -14.22 -17.20
N ASP A 18 -4.57 -14.56 -17.15
CA ASP A 18 -5.64 -13.65 -16.72
C ASP A 18 -6.49 -14.38 -15.67
N GLY A 19 -6.14 -14.15 -14.40
CA GLY A 19 -6.79 -14.77 -13.24
C GLY A 19 -7.63 -13.76 -12.47
N VAL A 20 -8.15 -14.18 -11.30
CA VAL A 20 -8.96 -13.32 -10.43
C VAL A 20 -8.17 -12.14 -9.90
N ILE A 21 -6.90 -12.36 -9.55
CA ILE A 21 -6.01 -11.32 -8.98
C ILE A 21 -4.89 -10.94 -9.93
N LEU A 22 -4.28 -11.93 -10.60
CA LEU A 22 -3.10 -11.72 -11.42
C LEU A 22 -3.47 -11.56 -12.88
N ASN A 23 -3.10 -10.44 -13.47
CA ASN A 23 -3.08 -10.23 -14.91
C ASN A 23 -1.63 -10.12 -15.36
N VAL A 24 -1.11 -11.18 -16.01
CA VAL A 24 0.31 -11.29 -16.40
C VAL A 24 0.44 -11.10 -17.89
N LYS A 25 1.27 -10.14 -18.27
CA LYS A 25 1.62 -9.83 -19.67
C LYS A 25 3.09 -10.16 -19.93
N ARG A 26 3.39 -10.51 -21.17
CA ARG A 26 4.75 -10.54 -21.72
C ARG A 26 4.89 -9.45 -22.76
N ASP A 27 5.63 -8.40 -22.43
CA ASP A 27 5.85 -7.26 -23.28
C ASP A 27 7.18 -7.42 -24.05
N GLN A 28 7.15 -7.25 -25.35
CA GLN A 28 8.35 -7.06 -26.16
C GLN A 28 8.76 -5.60 -26.07
N VAL A 29 10.01 -5.33 -25.75
CA VAL A 29 10.50 -3.97 -25.56
C VAL A 29 11.76 -3.71 -26.41
N ARG A 30 11.90 -2.46 -26.85
CA ARG A 30 13.14 -1.94 -27.42
C ARG A 30 13.89 -1.16 -26.38
N LEU A 31 15.12 -1.60 -26.09
CA LEU A 31 16.02 -0.98 -25.13
C LEU A 31 16.61 0.34 -25.68
N PRO A 32 17.17 1.21 -24.81
CA PRO A 32 17.81 2.46 -25.22
C PRO A 32 18.95 2.30 -26.25
N ASN A 33 19.63 1.14 -26.24
CA ASN A 33 20.69 0.80 -27.22
C ASN A 33 20.17 0.24 -28.55
N GLY A 34 18.82 0.18 -28.71
CA GLY A 34 18.16 -0.32 -29.92
C GLY A 34 17.89 -1.83 -29.93
N HIS A 35 18.44 -2.61 -29.03
CA HIS A 35 18.22 -4.05 -28.96
C HIS A 35 16.80 -4.37 -28.49
N GLN A 36 16.27 -5.53 -28.86
CA GLN A 36 15.01 -6.05 -28.35
C GLN A 36 15.23 -6.88 -27.08
N SER A 37 14.25 -6.85 -26.19
CA SER A 37 14.21 -7.65 -24.98
C SER A 37 12.76 -7.96 -24.61
N VAL A 38 12.55 -8.72 -23.52
CA VAL A 38 11.25 -9.11 -23.02
C VAL A 38 11.11 -8.62 -21.58
N ARG A 39 9.90 -8.22 -21.20
CA ARG A 39 9.49 -7.93 -19.83
C ARG A 39 8.25 -8.73 -19.49
N GLU A 40 8.28 -9.45 -18.37
CA GLU A 40 7.09 -10.05 -17.78
C GLU A 40 6.55 -9.09 -16.74
N VAL A 41 5.27 -8.74 -16.86
CA VAL A 41 4.67 -7.65 -16.10
C VAL A 41 3.34 -8.10 -15.52
N ILE A 42 3.17 -7.87 -14.22
CA ILE A 42 1.87 -7.96 -13.55
C ILE A 42 1.18 -6.60 -13.67
N ARG A 43 0.00 -6.59 -14.31
CA ARG A 43 -0.86 -5.40 -14.40
C ARG A 43 -1.84 -5.38 -13.24
N HIS A 44 -1.89 -4.25 -12.55
CA HIS A 44 -2.70 -4.08 -11.35
C HIS A 44 -3.58 -2.81 -11.43
N VAL A 45 -4.77 -2.84 -10.83
CA VAL A 45 -5.68 -1.68 -10.80
C VAL A 45 -5.15 -0.56 -9.92
N GLY A 46 -4.33 -0.89 -8.94
CA GLY A 46 -3.81 -0.02 -7.89
C GLY A 46 -4.38 -0.39 -6.54
N ALA A 47 -3.85 0.21 -5.50
CA ALA A 47 -4.24 -0.01 -4.12
C ALA A 47 -4.08 1.27 -3.29
N VAL A 48 -4.59 1.23 -2.08
CA VAL A 48 -4.42 2.27 -1.05
C VAL A 48 -3.96 1.62 0.24
N CYS A 49 -3.28 2.38 1.09
CA CYS A 49 -3.08 2.00 2.48
C CYS A 49 -3.19 3.22 3.40
N VAL A 50 -3.56 2.98 4.64
CA VAL A 50 -3.88 4.03 5.60
C VAL A 50 -3.11 3.81 6.89
N VAL A 51 -2.56 4.89 7.45
CA VAL A 51 -2.00 4.94 8.82
C VAL A 51 -2.98 5.72 9.69
N PRO A 52 -3.91 5.05 10.39
CA PRO A 52 -4.86 5.71 11.26
C PRO A 52 -4.19 5.94 12.62
N VAL A 53 -4.16 7.21 13.07
CA VAL A 53 -3.48 7.60 14.31
C VAL A 53 -4.48 8.22 15.29
N THR A 54 -4.59 7.61 16.47
CA THR A 54 -5.44 8.10 17.56
C THR A 54 -4.86 9.34 18.21
N ALA A 55 -5.69 10.09 18.96
CA ALA A 55 -5.27 11.28 19.68
C ALA A 55 -4.19 11.00 20.76
N ASP A 56 -4.11 9.76 21.28
CA ASP A 56 -3.08 9.33 22.24
C ASP A 56 -1.84 8.71 21.55
N GLY A 57 -1.71 8.86 20.21
CA GLY A 57 -0.52 8.49 19.46
C GLY A 57 -0.37 7.02 19.13
N LYS A 58 -1.45 6.23 19.21
CA LYS A 58 -1.45 4.84 18.73
C LYS A 58 -1.85 4.77 17.29
N VAL A 59 -1.27 3.80 16.58
CA VAL A 59 -1.62 3.44 15.19
C VAL A 59 -2.55 2.23 15.22
N VAL A 60 -3.57 2.27 14.38
CA VAL A 60 -4.41 1.09 14.12
C VAL A 60 -3.66 0.20 13.13
N VAL A 61 -3.43 -1.03 13.53
CA VAL A 61 -2.77 -2.06 12.72
C VAL A 61 -3.62 -3.32 12.69
N GLU A 62 -3.34 -4.18 11.74
CA GLU A 62 -4.03 -5.44 11.51
C GLU A 62 -3.07 -6.60 11.53
N ARG A 63 -3.57 -7.76 11.95
CA ARG A 63 -2.85 -9.02 11.81
C ARG A 63 -3.65 -9.91 10.88
N GLN A 64 -3.06 -10.22 9.73
CA GLN A 64 -3.68 -11.03 8.68
C GLN A 64 -2.74 -12.16 8.23
N TYR A 65 -3.33 -13.33 7.96
CA TYR A 65 -2.58 -14.43 7.34
C TYR A 65 -2.39 -14.18 5.85
N ARG A 66 -1.16 -14.24 5.40
CA ARG A 66 -0.80 -14.10 3.98
C ARG A 66 -0.36 -15.44 3.42
N TYR A 67 -1.27 -16.09 2.72
CA TYR A 67 -1.06 -17.43 2.16
C TYR A 67 0.23 -17.61 1.36
N PRO A 68 0.67 -16.66 0.50
CA PRO A 68 1.89 -16.85 -0.30
C PRO A 68 3.18 -16.97 0.50
N ILE A 69 3.20 -16.45 1.73
CA ILE A 69 4.37 -16.50 2.62
C ILE A 69 4.15 -17.41 3.84
N ASP A 70 2.95 -18.02 3.96
CA ASP A 70 2.55 -18.92 5.05
C ASP A 70 2.76 -18.31 6.44
N GLN A 71 2.40 -17.03 6.62
CA GLN A 71 2.61 -16.30 7.87
C GLN A 71 1.46 -15.35 8.21
N VAL A 72 1.22 -15.17 9.51
CA VAL A 72 0.45 -14.04 10.03
C VAL A 72 1.40 -12.88 10.24
N ILE A 73 1.17 -11.77 9.53
CA ILE A 73 2.00 -10.56 9.63
C ILE A 73 1.19 -9.37 10.14
N THR A 74 1.90 -8.36 10.65
CA THR A 74 1.33 -7.08 11.06
C THR A 74 1.37 -6.12 9.87
N GLU A 75 0.21 -5.58 9.54
CA GLU A 75 0.01 -4.63 8.45
C GLU A 75 -0.78 -3.40 8.92
N ILE A 76 -0.80 -2.35 8.13
CA ILE A 76 -1.77 -1.25 8.22
C ILE A 76 -2.95 -1.55 7.30
N PRO A 77 -4.16 -1.00 7.57
CA PRO A 77 -5.32 -1.12 6.69
C PRO A 77 -4.97 -0.79 5.24
N ALA A 78 -5.34 -1.68 4.32
CA ALA A 78 -4.96 -1.54 2.92
C ALA A 78 -5.79 -2.42 2.00
N GLY A 79 -6.31 -1.85 0.93
CA GLY A 79 -7.08 -2.61 -0.04
C GLY A 79 -6.86 -2.19 -1.48
N LYS A 80 -7.35 -3.04 -2.36
CA LYS A 80 -7.29 -2.86 -3.80
C LYS A 80 -8.39 -1.90 -4.25
N LEU A 81 -8.11 -1.12 -5.28
CA LEU A 81 -9.14 -0.33 -5.96
C LEU A 81 -10.13 -1.23 -6.70
N ASP A 82 -11.37 -0.83 -6.77
CA ASP A 82 -12.40 -1.50 -7.58
C ASP A 82 -12.15 -1.31 -9.08
N SER A 83 -11.58 -0.17 -9.44
CA SER A 83 -11.18 0.15 -10.81
C SER A 83 -9.98 1.10 -10.84
N ARG A 84 -9.33 1.24 -12.01
CA ARG A 84 -8.24 2.22 -12.20
C ARG A 84 -8.68 3.66 -12.05
N GLU A 85 -9.96 3.94 -12.26
CA GLU A 85 -10.59 5.25 -12.21
C GLU A 85 -11.13 5.61 -10.82
N GLU A 86 -11.18 4.67 -9.88
CA GLU A 86 -11.65 4.91 -8.52
C GLU A 86 -10.82 6.01 -7.84
N ASP A 87 -11.52 6.94 -7.19
CA ASP A 87 -10.86 7.98 -6.37
C ASP A 87 -10.09 7.34 -5.20
N ARG A 88 -8.81 7.66 -5.10
CA ARG A 88 -7.91 7.04 -4.12
C ARG A 88 -8.30 7.33 -2.68
N LEU A 89 -8.74 8.55 -2.40
CA LEU A 89 -9.16 8.93 -1.05
C LEU A 89 -10.49 8.26 -0.68
N HIS A 90 -11.39 8.12 -1.66
CA HIS A 90 -12.64 7.39 -1.46
C HIS A 90 -12.35 5.92 -1.13
N ALA A 91 -11.50 5.24 -1.92
CA ALA A 91 -11.07 3.87 -1.65
C ALA A 91 -10.42 3.73 -0.26
N ALA A 92 -9.53 4.65 0.12
CA ALA A 92 -8.88 4.62 1.43
C ALA A 92 -9.88 4.75 2.59
N LYS A 93 -10.92 5.57 2.43
CA LYS A 93 -11.99 5.70 3.43
C LYS A 93 -12.87 4.46 3.52
N ARG A 94 -13.17 3.84 2.38
CA ARG A 94 -13.94 2.60 2.29
C ARG A 94 -13.20 1.46 2.97
N GLU A 95 -11.95 1.20 2.57
CA GLU A 95 -11.12 0.12 3.13
C GLU A 95 -10.93 0.27 4.66
N LEU A 96 -10.58 1.48 5.12
CA LEU A 96 -10.44 1.74 6.56
C LEU A 96 -11.73 1.40 7.32
N MET A 97 -12.89 1.78 6.78
CA MET A 97 -14.18 1.52 7.40
C MET A 97 -14.54 0.02 7.39
N GLU A 98 -14.31 -0.67 6.28
CA GLU A 98 -14.62 -2.09 6.12
C GLU A 98 -13.75 -2.94 7.03
N GLU A 99 -12.42 -2.76 6.98
CA GLU A 99 -11.46 -3.57 7.73
C GLU A 99 -11.45 -3.26 9.23
N THR A 100 -11.68 -2.01 9.64
CA THR A 100 -11.51 -1.62 11.05
C THR A 100 -12.78 -1.08 11.73
N GLY A 101 -13.78 -0.69 10.95
CA GLY A 101 -14.93 0.08 11.45
C GLY A 101 -14.60 1.53 11.77
N ILE A 102 -13.42 2.03 11.43
CA ILE A 102 -12.95 3.36 11.80
C ILE A 102 -13.13 4.32 10.63
N THR A 103 -13.52 5.55 10.96
CA THR A 103 -13.47 6.69 10.05
C THR A 103 -12.61 7.80 10.65
N GLY A 104 -12.31 8.86 9.89
CA GLY A 104 -11.54 9.98 10.40
C GLY A 104 -11.71 11.22 9.54
N ASP A 105 -11.42 12.38 10.11
CA ASP A 105 -11.71 13.68 9.49
C ASP A 105 -10.49 14.29 8.80
N THR A 106 -9.30 14.19 9.41
CA THR A 106 -8.07 14.83 8.92
C THR A 106 -7.21 13.86 8.12
N TRP A 107 -7.25 14.00 6.79
CA TRP A 107 -6.53 13.14 5.84
C TRP A 107 -5.33 13.86 5.22
N THR A 108 -4.18 13.20 5.24
CA THR A 108 -2.94 13.67 4.61
C THR A 108 -2.48 12.66 3.57
N ASP A 109 -2.38 13.09 2.31
CA ASP A 109 -1.76 12.29 1.25
C ASP A 109 -0.26 12.18 1.50
N MET A 110 0.24 10.97 1.65
CA MET A 110 1.65 10.65 1.86
C MET A 110 2.36 10.23 0.56
N GLY A 111 1.67 10.25 -0.59
CA GLY A 111 2.23 9.90 -1.88
C GLY A 111 2.21 8.40 -2.19
N LEU A 112 2.95 8.02 -3.22
CA LEU A 112 2.94 6.68 -3.79
C LEU A 112 4.03 5.78 -3.23
N TYR A 113 3.70 4.49 -3.13
CA TYR A 113 4.62 3.39 -2.88
C TYR A 113 4.51 2.36 -4.02
N TYR A 114 5.64 1.82 -4.44
CA TYR A 114 5.73 0.73 -5.41
C TYR A 114 6.37 -0.47 -4.72
N GLY A 115 5.61 -1.55 -4.53
CA GLY A 115 6.08 -2.75 -3.85
C GLY A 115 7.10 -3.55 -4.66
N ALA A 116 6.83 -3.73 -5.95
CA ALA A 116 7.63 -4.57 -6.84
C ALA A 116 7.83 -3.95 -8.23
N PRO A 117 8.42 -2.75 -8.36
CA PRO A 117 8.47 -2.00 -9.62
C PRO A 117 9.29 -2.66 -10.73
N ALA A 118 10.00 -3.73 -10.41
CA ALA A 118 10.77 -4.50 -11.40
C ALA A 118 9.86 -5.35 -12.31
N TYR A 119 8.67 -5.74 -11.85
CA TYR A 119 7.75 -6.61 -12.60
C TYR A 119 6.27 -6.33 -12.37
N SER A 120 5.89 -5.38 -11.54
CA SER A 120 4.51 -4.97 -11.31
C SER A 120 4.33 -3.48 -11.50
N ASP A 121 3.18 -3.07 -12.07
CA ASP A 121 2.78 -1.67 -12.19
C ASP A 121 1.86 -1.24 -11.01
N GLU A 122 1.75 -2.05 -9.97
CA GLU A 122 0.97 -1.73 -8.79
C GLU A 122 1.43 -0.42 -8.15
N LYS A 123 0.47 0.47 -7.94
CA LYS A 123 0.64 1.76 -7.25
C LYS A 123 -0.19 1.74 -5.98
N ILE A 124 0.46 1.87 -4.84
CA ILE A 124 -0.21 2.00 -3.55
C ILE A 124 -0.15 3.45 -3.12
N THR A 125 -1.30 4.12 -2.99
CA THR A 125 -1.36 5.48 -2.44
C THR A 125 -1.46 5.38 -0.93
N MET A 126 -0.55 6.05 -0.24
CA MET A 126 -0.46 6.04 1.23
C MET A 126 -1.16 7.26 1.81
N TYR A 127 -1.97 7.05 2.84
CA TYR A 127 -2.63 8.11 3.60
C TYR A 127 -2.33 8.03 5.08
N LEU A 128 -2.20 9.19 5.73
CA LEU A 128 -2.29 9.35 7.18
C LEU A 128 -3.68 9.89 7.49
N VAL A 129 -4.35 9.35 8.50
CA VAL A 129 -5.62 9.87 8.99
C VAL A 129 -5.59 10.07 10.50
N GLN A 130 -6.12 11.18 10.96
CA GLN A 130 -6.25 11.59 12.35
C GLN A 130 -7.70 11.97 12.64
N ASP A 131 -8.02 12.32 13.89
CA ASP A 131 -9.39 12.62 14.35
C ASP A 131 -10.33 11.45 14.06
N LEU A 132 -9.98 10.30 14.65
CA LEU A 132 -10.63 9.02 14.39
C LEU A 132 -11.98 8.88 15.14
N HIS A 133 -12.95 8.29 14.45
CA HIS A 133 -14.25 7.91 14.99
C HIS A 133 -14.40 6.39 14.92
N MET A 134 -14.70 5.78 16.08
CA MET A 134 -14.88 4.33 16.19
C MET A 134 -16.27 3.91 15.75
N GLY A 135 -16.37 2.88 14.94
CA GLY A 135 -17.61 2.28 14.46
C GLY A 135 -17.54 0.77 14.48
N GLN A 136 -18.34 0.13 13.65
CA GLN A 136 -18.40 -1.33 13.55
C GLN A 136 -17.69 -1.81 12.28
N GLN A 137 -16.84 -2.80 12.44
CA GLN A 137 -16.14 -3.49 11.34
C GLN A 137 -17.12 -4.28 10.45
N HIS A 138 -16.86 -4.33 9.16
CA HIS A 138 -17.66 -5.04 8.15
C HIS A 138 -16.75 -5.74 7.14
N LEU A 139 -16.12 -6.84 7.58
CA LEU A 139 -15.23 -7.63 6.72
C LEU A 139 -16.00 -8.38 5.63
N ASP A 140 -15.36 -8.62 4.51
CA ASP A 140 -15.82 -9.55 3.50
C ASP A 140 -15.84 -10.98 4.04
N GLU A 141 -16.64 -11.87 3.43
CA GLU A 141 -16.86 -13.23 3.93
C GLU A 141 -15.58 -14.09 3.98
N ASP A 142 -14.57 -13.74 3.16
CA ASP A 142 -13.27 -14.41 3.05
C ASP A 142 -12.13 -13.65 3.72
N GLU A 143 -12.41 -12.55 4.42
CA GLU A 143 -11.44 -11.76 5.17
C GLU A 143 -11.41 -12.12 6.65
N PHE A 144 -10.22 -12.47 7.13
CA PHE A 144 -9.95 -12.81 8.53
C PHE A 144 -8.76 -12.00 9.03
N LEU A 145 -9.05 -10.95 9.79
CA LEU A 145 -8.03 -10.09 10.39
C LEU A 145 -8.37 -9.68 11.81
N ASN A 146 -7.36 -9.35 12.58
CA ASN A 146 -7.50 -8.82 13.94
C ASN A 146 -6.94 -7.41 14.02
N VAL A 147 -7.75 -6.46 14.45
CA VAL A 147 -7.37 -5.06 14.65
C VAL A 147 -6.71 -4.87 16.01
N ALA A 148 -5.62 -4.09 16.05
CA ALA A 148 -4.92 -3.72 17.28
C ALA A 148 -4.52 -2.24 17.25
N PHE A 149 -4.34 -1.66 18.44
CA PHE A 149 -3.90 -0.28 18.66
C PHE A 149 -2.52 -0.31 19.29
N VAL A 150 -1.49 0.06 18.56
CA VAL A 150 -0.09 -0.04 19.00
C VAL A 150 0.55 1.36 19.02
N PRO A 151 1.29 1.74 20.07
CA PRO A 151 2.00 3.01 20.09
C PRO A 151 2.90 3.19 18.86
N MET A 152 2.92 4.38 18.28
CA MET A 152 3.73 4.68 17.07
C MET A 152 5.22 4.34 17.29
N GLU A 153 5.76 4.68 18.45
CA GLU A 153 7.17 4.41 18.79
C GLU A 153 7.46 2.92 18.85
N GLU A 154 6.55 2.10 19.38
CA GLU A 154 6.70 0.65 19.43
C GLU A 154 6.74 0.06 18.01
N LEU A 155 5.86 0.51 17.11
CA LEU A 155 5.87 0.08 15.71
C LEU A 155 7.16 0.48 14.98
N VAL A 156 7.68 1.68 15.26
CA VAL A 156 8.97 2.11 14.71
C VAL A 156 10.09 1.17 15.17
N GLU A 157 10.14 0.80 16.46
CA GLU A 157 11.13 -0.15 16.97
C GLU A 157 10.95 -1.57 16.39
N GLU A 158 9.70 -2.03 16.22
CA GLU A 158 9.41 -3.31 15.56
C GLU A 158 9.83 -3.33 14.09
N ILE A 159 9.72 -2.21 13.38
CA ILE A 159 10.23 -2.04 12.01
C ILE A 159 11.76 -2.09 12.02
N LEU A 160 12.41 -1.31 12.88
CA LEU A 160 13.88 -1.23 12.96
C LEU A 160 14.52 -2.56 13.38
N SER A 161 13.85 -3.33 14.21
CA SER A 161 14.29 -4.67 14.60
C SER A 161 13.99 -5.77 13.57
N GLY A 162 13.24 -5.45 12.49
CA GLY A 162 12.85 -6.40 11.45
C GLY A 162 11.67 -7.32 11.82
N LYS A 163 10.96 -7.03 12.90
CA LYS A 163 9.77 -7.78 13.31
C LYS A 163 8.58 -7.51 12.38
N ILE A 164 8.37 -6.27 11.95
CA ILE A 164 7.41 -5.92 10.91
C ILE A 164 8.11 -6.06 9.55
N THR A 165 7.63 -6.96 8.71
CA THR A 165 8.26 -7.34 7.44
C THR A 165 7.51 -6.82 6.20
N ASP A 166 6.27 -6.37 6.34
CA ASP A 166 5.50 -5.80 5.22
C ASP A 166 6.03 -4.44 4.80
N GLY A 167 6.47 -4.33 3.54
CA GLY A 167 7.17 -3.13 3.02
C GLY A 167 6.29 -1.88 2.96
N LYS A 168 4.99 -2.00 2.61
CA LYS A 168 4.08 -0.85 2.60
C LYS A 168 3.87 -0.30 4.01
N THR A 169 3.71 -1.19 4.99
CA THR A 169 3.54 -0.85 6.41
C THR A 169 4.77 -0.14 6.97
N GLN A 170 5.97 -0.68 6.71
CA GLN A 170 7.22 -0.03 7.10
C GLN A 170 7.32 1.39 6.53
N ALA A 171 7.13 1.53 5.20
CA ALA A 171 7.28 2.80 4.52
C ALA A 171 6.26 3.84 5.01
N ALA A 172 5.00 3.45 5.19
CA ALA A 172 3.92 4.34 5.58
C ALA A 172 4.04 4.77 7.05
N ILE A 173 4.31 3.83 7.99
CA ILE A 173 4.47 4.14 9.42
C ILE A 173 5.67 5.07 9.65
N LEU A 174 6.84 4.77 9.07
CA LEU A 174 8.02 5.62 9.23
C LEU A 174 7.77 7.02 8.66
N LYS A 175 7.09 7.12 7.52
CA LYS A 175 6.74 8.42 6.92
C LYS A 175 5.74 9.19 7.77
N ALA A 176 4.69 8.53 8.28
CA ALA A 176 3.72 9.14 9.19
C ALA A 176 4.37 9.67 10.47
N ALA A 177 5.24 8.86 11.12
CA ALA A 177 5.97 9.27 12.30
C ALA A 177 6.82 10.53 12.05
N MET A 178 7.48 10.63 10.91
CA MET A 178 8.27 11.80 10.54
C MET A 178 7.40 13.04 10.25
N LEU A 179 6.23 12.86 9.63
CA LEU A 179 5.30 13.97 9.37
C LEU A 179 4.72 14.53 10.68
N ILE A 180 4.26 13.66 11.59
CA ILE A 180 3.71 14.06 12.89
C ILE A 180 4.76 14.79 13.73
N ARG A 181 6.01 14.30 13.77
CA ARG A 181 7.11 14.98 14.47
C ARG A 181 7.37 16.38 13.91
N ARG A 182 7.26 16.58 12.60
CA ARG A 182 7.42 17.92 11.97
C ARG A 182 6.27 18.85 12.33
N GLN A 183 5.02 18.35 12.38
CA GLN A 183 3.86 19.13 12.81
C GLN A 183 4.05 19.64 14.24
N ASN A 184 4.37 18.73 15.17
CA ASN A 184 4.58 19.08 16.60
C ASN A 184 5.81 20.00 16.85
N SER A 185 6.76 20.07 15.91
CA SER A 185 7.93 20.95 16.04
C SER A 185 7.71 22.35 15.45
N ALA A 186 6.59 22.56 14.77
CA ALA A 186 6.22 23.83 14.14
C ALA A 186 5.22 24.65 14.99
N GLU A 187 4.66 24.04 16.03
CA GLU A 187 3.85 24.68 17.08
C GLU A 187 4.72 25.16 18.25
#